data_782f621c32735331cd4f6e61468395e6
#
_entry.id   782f621c32735331cd4f6e61468395e6
#
_cell.length_a   1.000
_cell.length_b   1.000
_cell.length_c   1.000
_cell.angle_alpha   90.00
_cell.angle_beta   90.00
_cell.angle_gamma   90.00
#
_symmetry.space_group_name_H-M   'P 1'
#
loop_
_entity.id
_entity.type
_entity.pdbx_description
1 polymer ?
#
loop_
_entity_poly.entity_id
_entity_poly.type
_entity_poly.pdbx_seq_one_letter_code
_entity_poly.pdbx_strand_id
1 'polypeptide(L)'
;MNNIGVQFEIEFCELLGNNGFWAHRLSENMKGAQPFDVIAMKNGRPIAIECKVVGKSNRFPLRRVEDNQVSSLTLFKERGGSSWFAFKLADGRIMMRSAAEVFYHRYYDNKEEAGSIIVGVGGESFEGWVSRF
;
A
#
# COMPACT_ATOMS: atom_id res chain seq x y z
N MET A 1 -15.49 4.34 -17.43
CA MET A 1 -14.23 5.09 -17.32
C MET A 1 -13.25 4.29 -16.48
N ASN A 2 -12.03 4.14 -16.95
CA ASN A 2 -11.02 3.35 -16.24
C ASN A 2 -10.44 4.14 -15.08
N ASN A 3 -10.59 3.60 -13.89
CA ASN A 3 -9.97 4.17 -12.71
C ASN A 3 -8.58 3.56 -12.56
N ILE A 4 -7.55 4.38 -12.67
CA ILE A 4 -6.15 3.95 -12.59
C ILE A 4 -5.85 3.26 -11.27
N GLY A 5 -6.40 3.79 -10.18
CA GLY A 5 -6.20 3.19 -8.86
C GLY A 5 -6.80 1.79 -8.76
N VAL A 6 -8.03 1.62 -9.24
CA VAL A 6 -8.68 0.31 -9.23
C VAL A 6 -7.93 -0.67 -10.14
N GLN A 7 -7.48 -0.20 -11.29
CA GLN A 7 -6.69 -1.05 -12.20
C GLN A 7 -5.42 -1.55 -11.53
N PHE A 8 -4.72 -0.67 -10.81
CA PHE A 8 -3.52 -1.09 -10.09
C PHE A 8 -3.85 -2.12 -9.01
N GLU A 9 -4.94 -1.94 -8.27
CA GLU A 9 -5.36 -2.92 -7.27
C GLU A 9 -5.58 -4.30 -7.87
N ILE A 10 -6.23 -4.36 -9.03
CA ILE A 10 -6.49 -5.61 -9.75
C ILE A 10 -5.18 -6.24 -10.21
N GLU A 11 -4.32 -5.44 -10.86
CA GLU A 11 -3.01 -5.92 -11.31
C GLU A 11 -2.17 -6.44 -10.14
N PHE A 12 -2.23 -5.74 -9.02
CA PHE A 12 -1.44 -6.11 -7.86
C PHE A 12 -1.91 -7.44 -7.26
N CYS A 13 -3.21 -7.67 -7.21
CA CYS A 13 -3.74 -8.97 -6.78
C CYS A 13 -3.27 -10.10 -7.69
N GLU A 14 -3.27 -9.88 -9.01
CA GLU A 14 -2.78 -10.88 -9.96
C GLU A 14 -1.29 -11.15 -9.76
N LEU A 15 -0.52 -10.09 -9.55
CA LEU A 15 0.90 -10.20 -9.31
C LEU A 15 1.20 -10.98 -8.02
N LEU A 16 0.44 -10.73 -6.97
CA LEU A 16 0.56 -11.48 -5.73
C LEU A 16 0.24 -12.97 -5.97
N GLY A 17 -0.85 -13.24 -6.66
CA GLY A 17 -1.23 -14.62 -6.99
C GLY A 17 -0.15 -15.35 -7.76
N ASN A 18 0.48 -14.67 -8.71
CA ASN A 18 1.57 -15.25 -9.50
C ASN A 18 2.83 -15.50 -8.67
N ASN A 19 2.91 -14.93 -7.48
CA ASN A 19 4.04 -15.10 -6.58
C ASN A 19 3.69 -15.93 -5.34
N GLY A 20 2.63 -16.72 -5.44
CA GLY A 20 2.30 -17.70 -4.40
C GLY A 20 1.46 -17.18 -3.25
N PHE A 21 0.90 -15.99 -3.37
CA PHE A 21 -0.02 -15.45 -2.36
C PHE A 21 -1.47 -15.81 -2.71
N TRP A 22 -2.27 -16.05 -1.69
CA TRP A 22 -3.71 -15.85 -1.84
C TRP A 22 -3.95 -14.35 -1.67
N ALA A 23 -4.71 -13.73 -2.58
CA ALA A 23 -4.94 -12.30 -2.52
C ALA A 23 -6.37 -11.97 -2.93
N HIS A 24 -6.96 -11.00 -2.26
CA HIS A 24 -8.33 -10.57 -2.54
C HIS A 24 -8.42 -9.05 -2.43
N ARG A 25 -9.00 -8.44 -3.45
CA ARG A 25 -9.25 -7.00 -3.45
C ARG A 25 -10.54 -6.72 -2.68
N LEU A 26 -10.50 -5.74 -1.79
CA LEU A 26 -11.69 -5.34 -1.06
C LEU A 26 -12.52 -4.40 -1.93
N SER A 27 -13.79 -4.75 -2.10
CA SER A 27 -14.69 -4.02 -2.99
C SER A 27 -15.19 -2.73 -2.35
N GLU A 28 -15.35 -1.69 -3.18
CA GLU A 28 -15.93 -0.41 -2.77
C GLU A 28 -17.43 -0.46 -2.55
N ASN A 29 -18.08 -1.60 -2.82
CA ASN A 29 -19.53 -1.74 -2.70
C ASN A 29 -20.02 -1.87 -1.27
N MET A 30 -19.14 -1.92 -0.30
CA MET A 30 -19.53 -1.99 1.10
C MET A 30 -19.88 -0.60 1.59
N LYS A 31 -20.90 -0.52 2.42
CA LYS A 31 -21.25 0.74 3.08
C LYS A 31 -20.12 1.17 3.98
N GLY A 32 -19.71 2.42 3.82
CA GLY A 32 -18.59 2.98 4.57
C GLY A 32 -17.27 2.79 3.85
N ALA A 33 -16.22 3.35 4.41
CA ALA A 33 -14.89 3.26 3.85
C ALA A 33 -14.32 1.86 4.07
N GLN A 34 -13.74 1.30 3.03
CA GLN A 34 -13.03 0.03 3.19
C GLN A 34 -11.76 0.25 4.02
N PRO A 35 -11.34 -0.75 4.80
CA PRO A 35 -10.20 -0.58 5.71
C PRO A 35 -8.86 -0.42 4.98
N PHE A 36 -8.69 -1.13 3.86
CA PHE A 36 -7.53 -1.07 2.97
C PHE A 36 -7.92 -1.76 1.66
N ASP A 37 -7.01 -1.76 0.68
CA ASP A 37 -7.39 -2.16 -0.68
C ASP A 37 -7.30 -3.67 -0.94
N VAL A 38 -6.29 -4.33 -0.38
CA VAL A 38 -6.00 -5.73 -0.67
C VAL A 38 -5.65 -6.47 0.62
N ILE A 39 -6.22 -7.66 0.79
CA ILE A 39 -5.81 -8.59 1.82
C ILE A 39 -5.11 -9.77 1.15
N ALA A 40 -4.01 -10.21 1.73
CA ALA A 40 -3.25 -11.33 1.17
C ALA A 40 -2.76 -12.26 2.27
N MET A 41 -2.42 -13.48 1.87
CA MET A 41 -1.92 -14.49 2.80
C MET A 41 -0.89 -15.33 2.09
N LYS A 42 0.23 -15.58 2.75
CA LYS A 42 1.24 -16.52 2.29
C LYS A 42 1.97 -17.12 3.48
N ASN A 43 2.12 -18.43 3.47
CA ASN A 43 2.84 -19.15 4.53
C ASN A 43 2.34 -18.80 5.95
N GLY A 44 1.02 -18.70 6.09
CA GLY A 44 0.40 -18.39 7.37
C GLY A 44 0.51 -16.93 7.80
N ARG A 45 1.01 -16.05 6.95
CA ARG A 45 1.20 -14.63 7.27
C ARG A 45 0.12 -13.79 6.62
N PRO A 46 -0.76 -13.16 7.41
CA PRO A 46 -1.77 -12.24 6.88
C PRO A 46 -1.14 -10.88 6.59
N ILE A 47 -1.52 -10.30 5.46
CA ILE A 47 -0.92 -9.07 4.94
C ILE A 47 -2.03 -8.13 4.48
N ALA A 48 -2.00 -6.88 4.94
CA ALA A 48 -2.91 -5.83 4.49
C ALA A 48 -2.12 -4.83 3.64
N ILE A 49 -2.66 -4.44 2.50
CA ILE A 49 -1.95 -3.58 1.56
C ILE A 49 -2.86 -2.46 1.09
N GLU A 50 -2.34 -1.24 1.15
CA GLU A 50 -2.95 -0.07 0.56
C GLU A 50 -2.18 0.26 -0.73
N CYS A 51 -2.90 0.37 -1.84
CA CYS A 51 -2.31 0.57 -3.16
C CYS A 51 -2.41 2.04 -3.57
N LYS A 52 -1.32 2.63 -4.02
CA LYS A 52 -1.28 4.02 -4.48
C LYS A 52 -0.52 4.12 -5.79
N VAL A 53 -1.04 4.91 -6.73
CA VAL A 53 -0.35 5.23 -7.98
C VAL A 53 0.31 6.59 -7.82
N VAL A 54 1.56 6.69 -8.21
CA VAL A 54 2.38 7.88 -8.02
C VAL A 54 2.68 8.52 -9.38
N GLY A 55 2.71 9.83 -9.41
CA GLY A 55 2.98 10.56 -10.66
C GLY A 55 4.46 10.59 -11.04
N LYS A 56 4.78 11.35 -12.08
CA LYS A 56 6.11 11.38 -12.69
C LYS A 56 7.23 11.80 -11.75
N SER A 57 6.93 12.60 -10.72
CA SER A 57 7.92 13.03 -9.75
C SER A 57 8.30 11.95 -8.76
N ASN A 58 7.57 10.83 -8.75
CA ASN A 58 7.70 9.77 -7.75
C ASN A 58 7.51 10.27 -6.32
N ARG A 59 6.80 11.39 -6.16
CA ARG A 59 6.45 11.93 -4.85
C ARG A 59 5.04 11.50 -4.47
N PHE A 60 4.91 11.02 -3.27
CA PHE A 60 3.60 10.67 -2.73
C PHE A 60 3.22 11.69 -1.65
N PRO A 61 2.17 12.50 -1.88
CA PRO A 61 1.71 13.45 -0.86
C PRO A 61 1.13 12.73 0.34
N LEU A 62 1.65 12.99 1.52
CA LEU A 62 1.21 12.30 2.73
C LEU A 62 -0.24 12.62 3.09
N ARG A 63 -0.79 13.74 2.62
CA ARG A 63 -2.22 14.06 2.82
C ARG A 63 -3.17 13.07 2.14
N ARG A 64 -2.65 12.26 1.20
CA ARG A 64 -3.45 11.21 0.55
C ARG A 64 -3.65 9.98 1.45
N VAL A 65 -2.99 9.94 2.60
CA VAL A 65 -3.21 8.91 3.60
C VAL A 65 -4.37 9.36 4.48
N GLU A 66 -5.46 8.60 4.46
CA GLU A 66 -6.66 8.92 5.22
C GLU A 66 -6.61 8.34 6.62
N ASP A 67 -7.30 8.98 7.57
CA ASP A 67 -7.28 8.54 8.96
C ASP A 67 -7.81 7.12 9.15
N ASN A 68 -8.83 6.73 8.39
CA ASN A 68 -9.34 5.37 8.46
C ASN A 68 -8.32 4.34 7.97
N GLN A 69 -7.46 4.71 7.03
CA GLN A 69 -6.37 3.84 6.58
C GLN A 69 -5.33 3.66 7.68
N VAL A 70 -4.97 4.75 8.36
CA VAL A 70 -4.04 4.68 9.49
C VAL A 70 -4.59 3.75 10.56
N SER A 71 -5.84 3.96 10.95
CA SER A 71 -6.47 3.16 12.01
C SER A 71 -6.55 1.69 11.63
N SER A 72 -7.02 1.39 10.41
CA SER A 72 -7.24 0.01 9.97
C SER A 72 -5.94 -0.76 9.81
N LEU A 73 -4.94 -0.14 9.19
CA LEU A 73 -3.66 -0.80 8.95
C LEU A 73 -2.89 -1.00 10.26
N THR A 74 -2.97 -0.03 11.16
CA THR A 74 -2.35 -0.14 12.48
C THR A 74 -2.97 -1.27 13.29
N LEU A 75 -4.30 -1.32 13.32
CA LEU A 75 -5.02 -2.38 14.05
C LEU A 75 -4.71 -3.75 13.47
N PHE A 76 -4.64 -3.88 12.15
CA PHE A 76 -4.32 -5.14 11.50
C PHE A 76 -2.95 -5.65 11.95
N LYS A 77 -1.96 -4.76 11.99
CA LYS A 77 -0.62 -5.11 12.46
C LYS A 77 -0.63 -5.50 13.94
N GLU A 78 -1.34 -4.76 14.77
CA GLU A 78 -1.42 -5.05 16.20
C GLU A 78 -2.05 -6.40 16.50
N ARG A 79 -2.91 -6.89 15.60
CA ARG A 79 -3.57 -8.19 15.75
C ARG A 79 -2.78 -9.33 15.11
N GLY A 80 -1.55 -9.09 14.70
CA GLY A 80 -0.64 -10.15 14.26
C GLY A 80 -0.35 -10.19 12.78
N GLY A 81 -0.93 -9.31 11.98
CA GLY A 81 -0.63 -9.23 10.56
C GLY A 81 0.54 -8.29 10.27
N SER A 82 0.78 -8.04 9.00
CA SER A 82 1.69 -6.98 8.57
C SER A 82 0.97 -6.05 7.60
N SER A 83 1.31 -4.77 7.63
CA SER A 83 0.61 -3.74 6.87
C SER A 83 1.60 -2.98 6.00
N TRP A 84 1.22 -2.77 4.74
CA TRP A 84 2.11 -2.25 3.72
C TRP A 84 1.40 -1.28 2.79
N PHE A 85 2.21 -0.41 2.17
CA PHE A 85 1.81 0.38 1.01
C PHE A 85 2.53 -0.17 -0.20
N ALA A 86 1.79 -0.33 -1.30
CA ALA A 86 2.34 -0.66 -2.60
C ALA A 86 2.19 0.59 -3.49
N PHE A 87 3.31 1.11 -3.97
CA PHE A 87 3.33 2.29 -4.81
C PHE A 87 3.72 1.90 -6.23
N LYS A 88 2.84 2.18 -7.19
CA LYS A 88 3.17 2.02 -8.60
C LYS A 88 3.75 3.32 -9.11
N LEU A 89 5.01 3.28 -9.53
CA LEU A 89 5.72 4.45 -10.05
C LEU A 89 5.33 4.71 -11.50
N ALA A 90 5.66 5.90 -12.01
CA ALA A 90 5.35 6.29 -13.38
C ALA A 90 5.98 5.38 -14.43
N ASP A 91 7.14 4.77 -14.10
CA ASP A 91 7.83 3.84 -15.01
C ASP A 91 7.33 2.40 -14.89
N GLY A 92 6.30 2.16 -14.09
CA GLY A 92 5.70 0.83 -13.91
C GLY A 92 6.28 -0.01 -12.79
N ARG A 93 7.38 0.41 -12.17
CA ARG A 93 7.93 -0.32 -11.02
C ARG A 93 6.99 -0.22 -9.84
N ILE A 94 7.00 -1.25 -9.02
CA ILE A 94 6.22 -1.27 -7.78
C ILE A 94 7.21 -1.29 -6.61
N MET A 95 7.05 -0.29 -5.73
CA MET A 95 7.87 -0.15 -4.53
C MET A 95 7.01 -0.37 -3.30
N MET A 96 7.53 -1.15 -2.36
CA MET A 96 6.83 -1.48 -1.13
C MET A 96 7.41 -0.70 0.04
N ARG A 97 6.53 -0.19 0.88
CA ARG A 97 6.91 0.45 2.13
C ARG A 97 6.04 -0.08 3.26
N SER A 98 6.61 -0.27 4.43
CA SER A 98 5.78 -0.63 5.58
C SER A 98 4.83 0.52 5.91
N ALA A 99 3.63 0.18 6.35
CA ALA A 99 2.66 1.20 6.75
C ALA A 99 3.20 2.05 7.91
N ALA A 100 3.91 1.42 8.84
CA ALA A 100 4.50 2.13 9.97
C ALA A 100 5.46 3.25 9.50
N GLU A 101 6.27 2.99 8.46
CA GLU A 101 7.17 3.98 7.90
C GLU A 101 6.41 5.15 7.28
N VAL A 102 5.38 4.85 6.48
CA VAL A 102 4.56 5.89 5.87
C VAL A 102 3.89 6.74 6.93
N PHE A 103 3.36 6.12 7.99
CA PHE A 103 2.69 6.84 9.07
C PHE A 103 3.67 7.67 9.89
N TYR A 104 4.90 7.18 10.06
CA TYR A 104 5.95 7.96 10.70
C TYR A 104 6.20 9.26 9.96
N HIS A 105 6.37 9.19 8.63
CA HIS A 105 6.55 10.39 7.82
C HIS A 105 5.34 11.32 7.87
N ARG A 106 4.15 10.76 7.84
CA ARG A 106 2.92 11.56 7.95
C ARG A 106 2.86 12.30 9.28
N TYR A 107 3.24 11.66 10.36
CA TYR A 107 3.16 12.23 11.70
C TYR A 107 4.25 13.26 11.97
N TYR A 108 5.50 12.94 11.62
CA TYR A 108 6.65 13.78 11.98
C TYR A 108 7.05 14.75 10.88
N ASP A 109 6.92 14.37 9.62
CA ASP A 109 7.39 15.16 8.49
C ASP A 109 6.28 15.92 7.78
N ASN A 110 5.03 15.59 8.07
CA ASN A 110 3.88 16.22 7.45
C ASN A 110 3.64 17.59 8.07
N LYS A 111 4.51 18.53 7.76
CA LYS A 111 4.37 19.91 8.21
C LYS A 111 3.88 20.73 7.03
N GLU A 112 2.58 20.99 7.03
CA GLU A 112 1.94 21.87 6.06
C GLU A 112 2.31 21.54 4.61
N GLU A 113 3.29 22.24 4.04
CA GLU A 113 3.59 22.15 2.62
C GLU A 113 4.59 21.08 2.24
N ALA A 114 5.29 20.52 3.21
CA ALA A 114 6.37 19.57 2.94
C ALA A 114 5.93 18.12 2.97
N GLY A 115 4.65 17.86 3.11
CA GLY A 115 4.12 16.53 3.39
C GLY A 115 4.16 15.54 2.23
N SER A 116 5.34 15.21 1.74
CA SER A 116 5.48 14.17 0.71
C SER A 116 6.73 13.33 0.94
N ILE A 117 6.69 12.09 0.44
CA ILE A 117 7.86 11.21 0.43
C ILE A 117 8.24 10.90 -1.02
N ILE A 118 9.52 10.69 -1.25
CA ILE A 118 10.03 10.25 -2.56
C ILE A 118 10.04 8.73 -2.53
N VAL A 119 9.11 8.13 -3.25
CA VAL A 119 8.83 6.71 -3.12
C VAL A 119 9.97 5.83 -3.63
N GLY A 120 10.68 6.26 -4.64
CA GLY A 120 11.76 5.46 -5.21
C GLY A 120 13.03 5.38 -4.35
N VAL A 121 13.09 6.13 -3.24
CA VAL A 121 14.27 6.18 -2.37
C VAL A 121 13.94 5.52 -1.04
N GLY A 122 14.78 4.58 -0.62
CA GLY A 122 14.60 3.89 0.66
C GLY A 122 13.49 2.86 0.69
N GLY A 123 12.75 2.72 -0.40
CA GLY A 123 11.74 1.69 -0.52
C GLY A 123 12.34 0.37 -0.93
N GLU A 124 11.53 -0.66 -0.89
CA GLU A 124 11.90 -2.00 -1.29
C GLU A 124 11.17 -2.35 -2.57
N SER A 125 11.89 -2.94 -3.54
CA SER A 125 11.22 -3.42 -4.76
C SER A 125 10.22 -4.51 -4.41
N PHE A 126 9.21 -4.68 -5.26
CA PHE A 126 8.23 -5.75 -5.05
C PHE A 126 8.92 -7.11 -4.96
N GLU A 127 9.89 -7.37 -5.83
CA GLU A 127 10.62 -8.64 -5.88
C GLU A 127 11.39 -8.89 -4.58
N GLY A 128 12.05 -7.87 -4.05
CA GLY A 128 12.74 -7.98 -2.77
C GLY A 128 11.77 -8.20 -1.62
N TRP A 129 10.64 -7.51 -1.66
CA TRP A 129 9.60 -7.65 -0.63
C TRP A 129 9.00 -9.06 -0.62
N VAL A 130 8.73 -9.63 -1.80
CA VAL A 130 8.18 -10.99 -1.90
C VAL A 130 9.08 -12.01 -1.21
N SER A 131 10.39 -11.81 -1.29
CA SER A 131 11.34 -12.75 -0.71
C SER A 131 11.26 -12.86 0.81
N ARG A 132 10.58 -11.92 1.47
CA ARG A 132 10.35 -11.96 2.93
C ARG A 132 9.32 -13.02 3.32
N PHE A 133 8.51 -13.42 2.38
CA PHE A 133 7.38 -14.30 2.60
C PHE A 133 7.57 -15.61 1.86
#